data_b6b39ccb89354a3d0c0526db714d9556
#
_entry.id   b6b39ccb89354a3d0c0526db714d9556
#
_cell.length_a   1.000
_cell.length_b   1.000
_cell.length_c   1.000
_cell.angle_alpha   90.00
_cell.angle_beta   90.00
_cell.angle_gamma   90.00
#
_symmetry.space_group_name_H-M   'P 1'
#
loop_
_entity.id
_entity.type
_entity.pdbx_description
1 polymer ?
#
loop_
_entity_poly.entity_id
_entity_poly.type
_entity_poly.pdbx_seq_one_letter_code
_entity_poly.pdbx_strand_id
1 'polypeptide(L)'
;MVQNKTFSAKALQTFVAVMFAVITCFGFMTTPTAEAASGFYVSGTSIYDANGNKFVMRGVNIAHAWYTEKTETSIKGAANNGANTVRVVLANGSKYTKTSAQEVKNIISWCKSNKLICILEVHDATGSDSTYDLNKCVDYWKEMKNVLSGTEKYVIVNIANEWYGTWNGSAWADGCKTAIQSLRNAGITNMLMVDCAGWGQYPDSIKDYGKSVFNADSQKNTVFSIHMYEYAGGNASTVKNNIDNALNIGVPVVIGEFGGQHTNGDVDEATIMSYCTSKGVGYLGWSWKGNNSDMSYLDIANSWDGSSLSSWGNTLINGSNGIKATSKTCSVYSGSGSSSGGSSSGGSSSGTSPDSNGGVLGLDGTYYIKNALSGKYLDVYKAKADNGTNVQQYRGTGGNNQKFKLVSDGNGYYTIYTGASNYKSCLDVYNWSRDNGANINQWQYHGGDCQKFQLVKIGDAYAIKTKISDCYSCLDVYEQNTADGANIDQWSYWGGKCQLWYLESTSGSSSSSSSSSSNYKSIFWVSSTASAWDQAVSAMTSKNGGSFNAYDIQSNGYFYVEYSGTQNQVEFVLQSWSGGAEWAKVSPSETGTANGHYYAKYSYNNCKSAFGTSDFGGKLDQIHAGAANGTVTIYSVCYCW
;
A
#
# COMPACT_ATOMS: atom_id res chain seq x y z
N MET A 1 -64.04 -0.14 53.39
CA MET A 1 -64.44 -0.13 51.96
C MET A 1 -63.22 0.02 51.07
N VAL A 2 -62.79 -1.09 50.51
CA VAL A 2 -61.61 -1.10 49.59
C VAL A 2 -62.18 -1.00 48.19
N GLN A 3 -61.85 0.08 47.48
CA GLN A 3 -62.21 0.23 46.06
C GLN A 3 -61.12 -0.42 45.19
N ASN A 4 -61.45 -1.54 44.55
CA ASN A 4 -60.69 -2.14 43.45
C ASN A 4 -60.84 -1.29 42.21
N LYS A 5 -59.70 -0.69 41.74
CA LYS A 5 -59.65 -0.11 40.42
C LYS A 5 -59.21 -1.19 39.43
N THR A 6 -60.13 -1.66 38.63
CA THR A 6 -59.84 -2.50 37.44
C THR A 6 -59.22 -1.66 36.36
N PHE A 7 -57.95 -1.99 35.96
CA PHE A 7 -57.32 -1.43 34.78
C PHE A 7 -57.98 -2.00 33.51
N SER A 8 -58.37 -1.13 32.60
CA SER A 8 -59.06 -1.52 31.37
C SER A 8 -58.09 -2.23 30.39
N ALA A 9 -58.61 -3.29 29.76
CA ALA A 9 -57.86 -4.11 28.77
C ALA A 9 -57.24 -3.30 27.61
N LYS A 10 -57.76 -2.09 27.33
CA LYS A 10 -57.20 -1.18 26.31
C LYS A 10 -55.86 -0.56 26.74
N ALA A 11 -55.65 -0.28 28.02
CA ALA A 11 -54.39 0.26 28.52
C ALA A 11 -53.26 -0.79 28.45
N LEU A 12 -53.60 -2.08 28.66
CA LEU A 12 -52.65 -3.17 28.55
C LEU A 12 -52.25 -3.46 27.10
N GLN A 13 -53.19 -3.35 26.13
CA GLN A 13 -52.88 -3.52 24.71
C GLN A 13 -51.98 -2.40 24.15
N THR A 14 -52.18 -1.16 24.60
CA THR A 14 -51.33 -0.02 24.20
C THR A 14 -49.94 -0.14 24.79
N PHE A 15 -49.80 -0.64 26.03
CA PHE A 15 -48.48 -0.84 26.64
C PHE A 15 -47.70 -1.99 26.01
N VAL A 16 -48.37 -3.08 25.62
CA VAL A 16 -47.74 -4.19 24.89
C VAL A 16 -47.35 -3.78 23.46
N ALA A 17 -48.19 -2.96 22.79
CA ALA A 17 -47.85 -2.47 21.45
C ALA A 17 -46.64 -1.50 21.45
N VAL A 18 -46.51 -0.63 22.46
CA VAL A 18 -45.36 0.26 22.63
C VAL A 18 -44.10 -0.53 23.02
N MET A 19 -44.21 -1.58 23.83
CA MET A 19 -43.08 -2.44 24.16
C MET A 19 -42.59 -3.25 22.94
N PHE A 20 -43.52 -3.74 22.09
CA PHE A 20 -43.14 -4.42 20.84
C PHE A 20 -42.56 -3.45 19.81
N ALA A 21 -43.03 -2.19 19.74
CA ALA A 21 -42.44 -1.17 18.86
C ALA A 21 -41.05 -0.73 19.32
N VAL A 22 -40.77 -0.73 20.63
CA VAL A 22 -39.43 -0.43 21.18
C VAL A 22 -38.47 -1.62 20.99
N ILE A 23 -38.96 -2.86 21.02
CA ILE A 23 -38.14 -4.06 20.78
C ILE A 23 -37.85 -4.25 19.29
N THR A 24 -38.71 -3.78 18.37
CA THR A 24 -38.44 -3.82 16.91
C THR A 24 -37.58 -2.65 16.42
N CYS A 25 -37.39 -1.58 17.22
CA CYS A 25 -36.43 -0.52 16.92
C CYS A 25 -35.01 -0.81 17.42
N PHE A 26 -34.80 -1.86 18.23
CA PHE A 26 -33.49 -2.48 18.43
C PHE A 26 -33.25 -3.59 17.38
N GLY A 27 -33.61 -3.28 16.14
CA GLY A 27 -33.18 -4.02 14.97
C GLY A 27 -31.68 -3.93 14.88
N PHE A 28 -31.04 -5.08 14.91
CA PHE A 28 -29.66 -5.37 14.60
C PHE A 28 -28.90 -4.15 14.05
N MET A 29 -28.24 -3.39 14.91
CA MET A 29 -27.04 -2.68 14.49
C MET A 29 -26.03 -3.77 14.15
N THR A 30 -26.03 -4.21 12.90
CA THR A 30 -24.85 -4.81 12.34
C THR A 30 -23.78 -3.74 12.54
N THR A 31 -22.86 -3.98 13.46
CA THR A 31 -21.59 -3.24 13.48
C THR A 31 -21.10 -3.29 12.03
N PRO A 32 -20.86 -2.14 11.38
CA PRO A 32 -20.25 -2.18 10.08
C PRO A 32 -18.96 -2.99 10.28
N THR A 33 -18.82 -4.09 9.57
CA THR A 33 -17.52 -4.75 9.41
C THR A 33 -16.63 -3.66 8.87
N ALA A 34 -15.70 -3.18 9.68
CA ALA A 34 -14.74 -2.18 9.25
C ALA A 34 -14.07 -2.77 8.01
N GLU A 35 -14.26 -2.13 6.86
CA GLU A 35 -13.44 -2.39 5.69
C GLU A 35 -11.99 -2.32 6.17
N ALA A 36 -11.18 -3.35 5.87
CA ALA A 36 -9.80 -3.39 6.32
C ALA A 36 -9.11 -2.11 5.85
N ALA A 37 -8.62 -1.31 6.79
CA ALA A 37 -7.98 -0.05 6.46
C ALA A 37 -6.82 -0.30 5.49
N SER A 38 -6.64 0.56 4.49
CA SER A 38 -5.56 0.43 3.51
C SER A 38 -4.16 0.48 4.14
N GLY A 39 -4.05 0.98 5.39
CA GLY A 39 -2.80 1.15 6.13
C GLY A 39 -3.02 1.37 7.62
N PHE A 40 -2.02 1.92 8.28
CA PHE A 40 -2.13 2.37 9.66
C PHE A 40 -3.23 3.43 9.81
N TYR A 41 -3.97 3.39 10.91
CA TYR A 41 -4.99 4.39 11.21
C TYR A 41 -5.10 4.69 12.70
N VAL A 42 -5.66 5.86 13.00
CA VAL A 42 -5.91 6.32 14.36
C VAL A 42 -7.34 6.00 14.78
N SER A 43 -7.51 5.42 15.98
CA SER A 43 -8.81 5.32 16.63
C SER A 43 -8.69 5.74 18.10
N GLY A 44 -9.37 6.83 18.44
CA GLY A 44 -9.18 7.49 19.74
C GLY A 44 -7.74 8.01 19.90
N THR A 45 -7.06 7.57 20.94
CA THR A 45 -5.65 7.88 21.22
C THR A 45 -4.70 6.75 20.85
N SER A 46 -5.18 5.76 20.10
CA SER A 46 -4.41 4.55 19.77
C SER A 46 -4.16 4.45 18.27
N ILE A 47 -3.04 3.84 17.93
CA ILE A 47 -2.64 3.51 16.57
C ILE A 47 -3.02 2.05 16.32
N TYR A 48 -3.63 1.81 15.18
CA TYR A 48 -4.00 0.47 14.70
C TYR A 48 -3.32 0.18 13.38
N ASP A 49 -2.92 -1.06 13.19
CA ASP A 49 -2.40 -1.54 11.92
C ASP A 49 -3.53 -1.84 10.91
N ALA A 50 -3.18 -2.13 9.68
CA ALA A 50 -4.13 -2.40 8.61
C ALA A 50 -5.04 -3.62 8.86
N ASN A 51 -4.67 -4.50 9.78
CA ASN A 51 -5.47 -5.66 10.16
C ASN A 51 -6.40 -5.36 11.35
N GLY A 52 -6.45 -4.10 11.82
CA GLY A 52 -7.30 -3.68 12.93
C GLY A 52 -6.74 -4.00 14.32
N ASN A 53 -5.47 -4.38 14.44
CA ASN A 53 -4.84 -4.64 15.72
C ASN A 53 -4.15 -3.39 16.26
N LYS A 54 -4.30 -3.14 17.57
CA LYS A 54 -3.56 -2.06 18.22
C LYS A 54 -2.06 -2.30 18.08
N PHE A 55 -1.34 -1.30 17.58
CA PHE A 55 0.10 -1.35 17.39
C PHE A 55 0.82 -0.36 18.31
N VAL A 56 1.81 -0.84 19.04
CA VAL A 56 2.63 -0.03 19.93
C VAL A 56 4.09 -0.11 19.47
N MET A 57 4.61 1.02 19.05
CA MET A 57 5.98 1.12 18.54
C MET A 57 7.01 0.88 19.64
N ARG A 58 7.99 0.04 19.37
CA ARG A 58 9.16 -0.25 20.19
C ARG A 58 10.37 -0.30 19.28
N GLY A 59 11.19 0.74 19.32
CA GLY A 59 12.24 0.82 18.32
C GLY A 59 13.33 1.83 18.58
N VAL A 60 14.03 2.16 17.51
CA VAL A 60 15.23 2.99 17.52
C VAL A 60 15.28 3.88 16.30
N ASN A 61 16.05 4.98 16.39
CA ASN A 61 16.36 5.86 15.27
C ASN A 61 17.60 5.36 14.51
N ILE A 62 17.59 5.44 13.18
CA ILE A 62 18.66 4.99 12.28
C ILE A 62 19.24 6.18 11.52
N ALA A 63 20.52 6.42 11.68
CA ALA A 63 21.25 7.60 11.19
C ALA A 63 21.60 7.52 9.67
N HIS A 64 20.62 7.25 8.77
CA HIS A 64 20.85 7.00 7.34
C HIS A 64 21.50 8.18 6.63
N ALA A 65 21.01 9.41 6.83
CA ALA A 65 21.52 10.59 6.10
C ALA A 65 23.04 10.82 6.27
N TRP A 66 23.64 10.28 7.32
CA TRP A 66 25.09 10.42 7.61
C TRP A 66 25.87 9.14 7.35
N TYR A 67 25.22 7.97 7.35
CA TYR A 67 25.86 6.65 7.22
C TYR A 67 25.06 5.72 6.32
N THR A 68 24.88 6.12 5.07
CA THR A 68 24.02 5.43 4.09
C THR A 68 24.40 3.96 3.92
N GLU A 69 25.73 3.66 3.91
CA GLU A 69 26.27 2.32 3.72
C GLU A 69 26.10 1.41 4.97
N LYS A 70 25.70 1.96 6.12
CA LYS A 70 25.45 1.20 7.35
C LYS A 70 23.97 0.92 7.59
N THR A 71 23.09 1.51 6.81
CA THR A 71 21.63 1.51 7.06
C THR A 71 21.04 0.10 7.07
N GLU A 72 21.32 -0.72 6.08
CA GLU A 72 20.82 -2.10 6.02
C GLU A 72 21.28 -2.92 7.24
N THR A 73 22.58 -2.83 7.56
CA THR A 73 23.17 -3.51 8.73
C THR A 73 22.51 -3.06 10.02
N SER A 74 22.27 -1.75 10.18
CA SER A 74 21.64 -1.16 11.36
C SER A 74 20.17 -1.60 11.52
N ILE A 75 19.39 -1.59 10.43
CA ILE A 75 18.01 -2.06 10.40
C ILE A 75 17.94 -3.54 10.84
N LYS A 76 18.80 -4.39 10.26
CA LYS A 76 18.89 -5.80 10.62
C LYS A 76 19.33 -5.99 12.08
N GLY A 77 20.30 -5.19 12.55
CA GLY A 77 20.74 -5.19 13.93
C GLY A 77 19.64 -4.83 14.92
N ALA A 78 18.85 -3.79 14.62
CA ALA A 78 17.71 -3.37 15.43
C ALA A 78 16.64 -4.47 15.50
N ALA A 79 16.29 -5.10 14.37
CA ALA A 79 15.35 -6.21 14.32
C ALA A 79 15.82 -7.41 15.14
N ASN A 80 17.09 -7.81 15.01
CA ASN A 80 17.69 -8.91 15.76
C ASN A 80 17.70 -8.64 17.29
N ASN A 81 17.68 -7.36 17.67
CA ASN A 81 17.55 -6.91 19.06
C ASN A 81 16.10 -6.67 19.49
N GLY A 82 15.11 -7.11 18.71
CA GLY A 82 13.71 -7.18 19.11
C GLY A 82 12.87 -5.94 18.77
N ALA A 83 13.41 -4.94 18.07
CA ALA A 83 12.61 -3.80 17.59
C ALA A 83 11.46 -4.27 16.68
N ASN A 84 10.33 -3.56 16.73
CA ASN A 84 9.24 -3.70 15.78
C ASN A 84 9.09 -2.48 14.86
N THR A 85 9.82 -1.41 15.15
CA THR A 85 9.79 -0.14 14.43
C THR A 85 11.20 0.45 14.34
N VAL A 86 11.52 1.09 13.22
CA VAL A 86 12.67 2.00 13.10
C VAL A 86 12.22 3.34 12.56
N ARG A 87 12.81 4.44 13.06
CA ARG A 87 12.67 5.78 12.49
C ARG A 87 13.97 6.11 11.77
N VAL A 88 13.88 6.32 10.45
CA VAL A 88 15.05 6.45 9.57
C VAL A 88 15.21 7.90 9.16
N VAL A 89 16.36 8.45 9.47
CA VAL A 89 16.76 9.83 9.17
C VAL A 89 17.06 9.98 7.69
N LEU A 90 16.26 10.75 6.97
CA LEU A 90 16.45 11.11 5.57
C LEU A 90 16.82 12.59 5.44
N ALA A 91 17.17 12.99 4.23
CA ALA A 91 17.48 14.38 3.89
C ALA A 91 16.82 14.82 2.59
N ASN A 92 16.34 16.07 2.54
CA ASN A 92 15.76 16.68 1.34
C ASN A 92 16.79 17.41 0.46
N GLY A 93 18.03 17.54 0.90
CA GLY A 93 19.11 18.20 0.18
C GLY A 93 19.32 19.69 0.55
N SER A 94 18.59 20.20 1.55
CA SER A 94 18.76 21.59 1.99
C SER A 94 19.96 21.75 2.92
N LYS A 95 20.20 20.77 3.79
CA LYS A 95 21.28 20.78 4.79
C LYS A 95 22.22 19.58 4.63
N TYR A 96 21.68 18.43 4.27
CA TYR A 96 22.43 17.18 4.09
C TYR A 96 22.27 16.67 2.67
N THR A 97 23.06 15.66 2.28
CA THR A 97 22.94 15.02 0.95
C THR A 97 21.53 14.43 0.79
N LYS A 98 20.84 14.82 -0.28
CA LYS A 98 19.47 14.38 -0.55
C LYS A 98 19.38 12.87 -0.64
N THR A 99 18.51 12.28 0.15
CA THR A 99 18.18 10.86 0.03
C THR A 99 17.31 10.64 -1.21
N SER A 100 17.79 9.81 -2.13
CA SER A 100 17.11 9.53 -3.39
C SER A 100 15.88 8.63 -3.22
N ALA A 101 14.98 8.66 -4.20
CA ALA A 101 13.83 7.76 -4.25
C ALA A 101 14.24 6.27 -4.23
N GLN A 102 15.41 5.93 -4.79
CA GLN A 102 15.91 4.56 -4.77
C GLN A 102 16.38 4.14 -3.38
N GLU A 103 17.07 5.01 -2.66
CA GLU A 103 17.47 4.76 -1.27
C GLU A 103 16.23 4.59 -0.38
N VAL A 104 15.20 5.44 -0.52
CA VAL A 104 13.95 5.28 0.21
C VAL A 104 13.28 3.93 -0.06
N LYS A 105 13.24 3.48 -1.32
CA LYS A 105 12.76 2.13 -1.68
C LYS A 105 13.56 1.04 -0.99
N ASN A 106 14.89 1.15 -0.99
CA ASN A 106 15.77 0.17 -0.35
C ASN A 106 15.50 0.11 1.17
N ILE A 107 15.39 1.26 1.84
CA ILE A 107 15.08 1.35 3.27
C ILE A 107 13.76 0.67 3.60
N ILE A 108 12.69 0.99 2.86
CA ILE A 108 11.37 0.35 3.03
C ILE A 108 11.48 -1.17 2.84
N SER A 109 12.24 -1.60 1.85
CA SER A 109 12.49 -3.00 1.55
C SER A 109 13.20 -3.70 2.72
N TRP A 110 14.30 -3.14 3.22
CA TRP A 110 15.04 -3.69 4.36
C TRP A 110 14.18 -3.76 5.62
N CYS A 111 13.37 -2.73 5.89
CA CYS A 111 12.43 -2.75 7.01
C CYS A 111 11.41 -3.89 6.87
N LYS A 112 10.80 -4.03 5.70
CA LYS A 112 9.82 -5.10 5.43
C LYS A 112 10.44 -6.49 5.58
N SER A 113 11.62 -6.71 5.03
CA SER A 113 12.35 -7.99 5.14
C SER A 113 12.65 -8.37 6.59
N ASN A 114 12.86 -7.39 7.44
CA ASN A 114 13.12 -7.58 8.85
C ASN A 114 11.87 -7.44 9.74
N LYS A 115 10.66 -7.38 9.14
CA LYS A 115 9.36 -7.26 9.82
C LYS A 115 9.26 -6.03 10.73
N LEU A 116 9.87 -4.93 10.30
CA LEU A 116 9.85 -3.64 11.00
C LEU A 116 8.88 -2.67 10.33
N ILE A 117 8.16 -1.91 11.13
CA ILE A 117 7.45 -0.72 10.65
C ILE A 117 8.49 0.40 10.45
N CYS A 118 8.40 1.06 9.31
CA CYS A 118 9.33 2.08 8.89
C CYS A 118 8.71 3.48 9.08
N ILE A 119 9.26 4.27 9.99
CA ILE A 119 9.00 5.70 10.03
C ILE A 119 10.11 6.37 9.23
N LEU A 120 9.74 7.12 8.22
CA LEU A 120 10.67 7.91 7.41
C LEU A 120 10.54 9.37 7.84
N GLU A 121 11.64 10.05 8.15
CA GLU A 121 11.64 11.47 8.55
C GLU A 121 12.67 12.26 7.75
N VAL A 122 12.45 13.58 7.57
CA VAL A 122 13.37 14.52 6.91
C VAL A 122 13.99 15.42 7.97
N HIS A 123 15.33 15.35 8.07
CA HIS A 123 16.10 15.98 9.17
C HIS A 123 16.57 17.42 8.87
N ASP A 124 16.44 17.88 7.64
CA ASP A 124 17.00 19.16 7.21
C ASP A 124 16.36 20.38 7.89
N ALA A 125 15.13 20.26 8.39
CA ALA A 125 14.39 21.34 9.04
C ALA A 125 14.59 21.41 10.56
N THR A 126 15.44 20.57 11.13
CA THR A 126 15.69 20.50 12.58
C THR A 126 16.02 21.88 13.18
N GLY A 127 15.22 22.31 14.15
CA GLY A 127 15.38 23.56 14.88
C GLY A 127 15.03 24.84 14.10
N SER A 128 14.55 24.72 12.87
CA SER A 128 14.14 25.88 12.06
C SER A 128 12.74 26.37 12.43
N ASP A 129 12.57 27.70 12.50
CA ASP A 129 11.26 28.37 12.59
C ASP A 129 10.69 28.74 11.21
N SER A 130 11.43 28.44 10.15
CA SER A 130 11.10 28.85 8.80
C SER A 130 10.05 27.94 8.17
N THR A 131 8.93 28.51 7.73
CA THR A 131 7.95 27.80 6.89
C THR A 131 8.53 27.43 5.52
N TYR A 132 9.58 28.11 5.05
CA TYR A 132 10.29 27.73 3.83
C TYR A 132 10.98 26.37 3.99
N ASP A 133 11.65 26.12 5.13
CA ASP A 133 12.32 24.85 5.39
C ASP A 133 11.32 23.71 5.54
N LEU A 134 10.19 23.95 6.23
CA LEU A 134 9.08 23.00 6.29
C LEU A 134 8.54 22.67 4.89
N ASN A 135 8.33 23.69 4.05
CA ASN A 135 7.86 23.48 2.69
C ASN A 135 8.84 22.65 1.84
N LYS A 136 10.14 22.79 2.05
CA LYS A 136 11.14 21.91 1.40
C LYS A 136 10.97 20.45 1.81
N CYS A 137 10.64 20.17 3.06
CA CYS A 137 10.31 18.83 3.50
C CYS A 137 9.01 18.31 2.85
N VAL A 138 7.97 19.16 2.79
CA VAL A 138 6.71 18.82 2.10
C VAL A 138 6.94 18.54 0.62
N ASP A 139 7.75 19.32 -0.07
CA ASP A 139 8.06 19.12 -1.49
C ASP A 139 8.84 17.83 -1.71
N TYR A 140 9.78 17.51 -0.83
CA TYR A 140 10.47 16.21 -0.86
C TYR A 140 9.48 15.04 -0.75
N TRP A 141 8.52 15.10 0.16
CA TRP A 141 7.51 14.05 0.27
C TRP A 141 6.61 13.94 -0.95
N LYS A 142 6.28 15.06 -1.60
CA LYS A 142 5.55 15.04 -2.88
C LYS A 142 6.34 14.35 -3.99
N GLU A 143 7.66 14.55 -4.07
CA GLU A 143 8.53 13.80 -4.98
C GLU A 143 8.52 12.30 -4.66
N MET A 144 8.48 11.93 -3.37
CA MET A 144 8.45 10.54 -2.92
C MET A 144 7.08 9.87 -3.05
N LYS A 145 6.03 10.57 -3.51
CA LYS A 145 4.66 10.05 -3.59
C LYS A 145 4.59 8.66 -4.22
N ASN A 146 5.27 8.45 -5.36
CA ASN A 146 5.24 7.17 -6.07
C ASN A 146 5.98 6.04 -5.32
N VAL A 147 6.89 6.39 -4.42
CA VAL A 147 7.59 5.42 -3.55
C VAL A 147 6.72 5.06 -2.35
N LEU A 148 5.95 6.01 -1.85
CA LEU A 148 5.09 5.86 -0.67
C LEU A 148 3.77 5.16 -0.99
N SER A 149 3.23 5.32 -2.19
CA SER A 149 1.96 4.72 -2.62
C SER A 149 1.99 3.19 -2.50
N GLY A 150 0.98 2.62 -1.83
CA GLY A 150 0.89 1.18 -1.56
C GLY A 150 1.76 0.69 -0.39
N THR A 151 2.40 1.62 0.36
CA THR A 151 3.21 1.28 1.54
C THR A 151 2.51 1.60 2.86
N GLU A 152 1.27 2.02 2.86
CA GLU A 152 0.51 2.52 4.01
C GLU A 152 0.45 1.52 5.18
N LYS A 153 0.58 0.22 4.88
CA LYS A 153 0.64 -0.86 5.90
C LYS A 153 1.98 -0.93 6.64
N TYR A 154 3.03 -0.31 6.09
CA TYR A 154 4.42 -0.52 6.53
C TYR A 154 5.15 0.78 6.84
N VAL A 155 4.67 1.91 6.31
CA VAL A 155 5.38 3.19 6.31
C VAL A 155 4.54 4.29 6.93
N ILE A 156 5.14 5.00 7.87
CA ILE A 156 4.64 6.23 8.49
C ILE A 156 5.56 7.36 8.05
N VAL A 157 5.01 8.52 7.71
CA VAL A 157 5.77 9.68 7.23
C VAL A 157 5.83 10.72 8.34
N ASN A 158 7.01 10.90 8.93
CA ASN A 158 7.30 12.02 9.83
C ASN A 158 7.72 13.23 8.98
N ILE A 159 6.87 14.24 8.96
CA ILE A 159 6.91 15.31 7.94
C ILE A 159 8.24 16.05 7.94
N ALA A 160 8.71 16.46 9.13
CA ALA A 160 9.96 17.17 9.32
C ALA A 160 10.43 16.98 10.76
N ASN A 161 11.70 16.59 10.96
CA ASN A 161 12.29 16.45 12.27
C ASN A 161 12.35 17.80 12.98
N GLU A 162 11.84 17.84 14.23
CA GLU A 162 12.00 18.95 15.18
C GLU A 162 11.75 20.35 14.57
N TRP A 163 10.89 20.42 13.61
CA TRP A 163 10.39 21.70 13.11
C TRP A 163 9.33 22.18 14.10
N TYR A 164 9.40 23.15 14.58
CA TYR A 164 9.59 24.53 14.92
C TYR A 164 10.53 24.66 16.14
N GLY A 165 11.65 25.37 16.01
CA GLY A 165 12.70 25.40 17.04
C GLY A 165 12.33 26.22 18.26
N THR A 166 11.59 27.32 18.13
CA THR A 166 11.15 28.14 19.28
C THR A 166 9.88 27.57 19.95
N TRP A 167 9.66 28.00 21.18
CA TRP A 167 8.53 27.57 22.01
C TRP A 167 7.26 28.39 21.70
N ASN A 168 6.84 28.32 20.42
CA ASN A 168 5.63 29.00 19.92
C ASN A 168 4.67 27.98 19.31
N GLY A 169 3.78 27.44 20.15
CA GLY A 169 2.83 26.40 19.74
C GLY A 169 1.83 26.84 18.67
N SER A 170 1.46 28.13 18.62
CA SER A 170 0.50 28.64 17.61
C SER A 170 1.13 28.63 16.21
N ALA A 171 2.34 29.17 16.06
CA ALA A 171 3.04 29.18 14.76
C ALA A 171 3.39 27.77 14.29
N TRP A 172 3.82 26.89 15.20
CA TRP A 172 3.98 25.46 14.93
C TRP A 172 2.70 24.83 14.39
N ALA A 173 1.58 25.07 15.05
CA ALA A 173 0.30 24.49 14.65
C ALA A 173 -0.14 24.95 13.26
N ASP A 174 0.05 26.22 12.90
CA ASP A 174 -0.34 26.76 11.60
C ASP A 174 0.53 26.16 10.47
N GLY A 175 1.83 26.00 10.70
CA GLY A 175 2.70 25.32 9.76
C GLY A 175 2.35 23.84 9.60
N CYS A 176 2.15 23.12 10.69
CA CYS A 176 1.76 21.71 10.64
C CYS A 176 0.44 21.48 9.90
N LYS A 177 -0.59 22.29 10.16
CA LYS A 177 -1.87 22.22 9.42
C LYS A 177 -1.65 22.40 7.91
N THR A 178 -0.86 23.40 7.51
CA THR A 178 -0.56 23.68 6.11
C THR A 178 0.19 22.52 5.45
N ALA A 179 1.21 21.99 6.13
CA ALA A 179 2.00 20.85 5.66
C ALA A 179 1.13 19.59 5.47
N ILE A 180 0.34 19.23 6.48
CA ILE A 180 -0.58 18.09 6.44
C ILE A 180 -1.56 18.22 5.26
N GLN A 181 -2.24 19.36 5.14
CA GLN A 181 -3.18 19.61 4.05
C GLN A 181 -2.51 19.50 2.68
N SER A 182 -1.30 20.04 2.55
CA SER A 182 -0.52 20.00 1.31
C SER A 182 -0.17 18.58 0.90
N LEU A 183 0.21 17.71 1.85
CA LEU A 183 0.51 16.31 1.60
C LEU A 183 -0.74 15.50 1.25
N ARG A 184 -1.86 15.74 1.96
CA ARG A 184 -3.15 15.08 1.65
C ARG A 184 -3.67 15.49 0.27
N ASN A 185 -3.58 16.77 -0.09
CA ASN A 185 -3.94 17.27 -1.41
C ASN A 185 -3.04 16.67 -2.52
N ALA A 186 -1.78 16.38 -2.21
CA ALA A 186 -0.90 15.68 -3.12
C ALA A 186 -1.21 14.17 -3.23
N GLY A 187 -2.12 13.63 -2.41
CA GLY A 187 -2.54 12.22 -2.43
C GLY A 187 -1.60 11.29 -1.67
N ILE A 188 -0.88 11.77 -0.67
CA ILE A 188 -0.14 10.93 0.28
C ILE A 188 -1.13 10.43 1.35
N THR A 189 -1.31 9.13 1.42
CA THR A 189 -2.32 8.44 2.26
C THR A 189 -1.71 7.77 3.49
N ASN A 190 -0.40 7.64 3.57
CA ASN A 190 0.31 7.12 4.74
C ASN A 190 -0.08 7.86 6.02
N MET A 191 -0.06 7.18 7.16
CA MET A 191 -0.12 7.86 8.47
C MET A 191 0.97 8.93 8.53
N LEU A 192 0.62 10.14 8.97
CA LEU A 192 1.56 11.22 9.15
C LEU A 192 1.99 11.31 10.61
N MET A 193 3.21 11.79 10.83
CA MET A 193 3.73 12.10 12.16
C MET A 193 4.25 13.54 12.16
N VAL A 194 4.00 14.25 13.25
CA VAL A 194 4.53 15.60 13.47
C VAL A 194 5.15 15.67 14.86
N ASP A 195 6.38 16.20 14.93
CA ASP A 195 7.05 16.45 16.18
C ASP A 195 6.52 17.73 16.83
N CYS A 196 6.45 17.79 18.15
CA CYS A 196 6.01 19.03 18.83
C CYS A 196 7.04 20.16 18.66
N ALA A 197 6.64 21.40 18.95
CA ALA A 197 7.51 22.56 18.86
C ALA A 197 8.70 22.48 19.84
N GLY A 198 9.60 23.47 19.81
CA GLY A 198 10.71 23.60 20.74
C GLY A 198 11.73 22.47 20.60
N TRP A 199 12.18 22.16 19.37
CA TRP A 199 13.06 21.02 19.10
C TRP A 199 12.44 19.69 19.56
N GLY A 200 11.14 19.50 19.33
CA GLY A 200 10.44 18.30 19.79
C GLY A 200 10.23 18.23 21.31
N GLN A 201 10.65 19.22 22.08
CA GLN A 201 10.64 19.22 23.54
C GLN A 201 9.63 20.20 24.18
N TYR A 202 8.68 20.76 23.38
CA TYR A 202 7.60 21.62 23.89
C TYR A 202 6.22 20.95 23.75
N PRO A 203 5.90 19.93 24.59
CA PRO A 203 4.64 19.18 24.50
C PRO A 203 3.37 20.03 24.71
N ASP A 204 3.46 21.21 25.35
CA ASP A 204 2.32 22.11 25.47
C ASP A 204 1.81 22.58 24.11
N SER A 205 2.64 22.59 23.06
CA SER A 205 2.19 22.83 21.70
C SER A 205 1.15 21.77 21.25
N ILE A 206 1.34 20.51 21.64
CA ILE A 206 0.35 19.44 21.40
C ILE A 206 -0.87 19.66 22.29
N LYS A 207 -0.69 19.87 23.60
CA LYS A 207 -1.77 20.10 24.56
C LYS A 207 -2.72 21.21 24.11
N ASP A 208 -2.18 22.35 23.68
CA ASP A 208 -2.95 23.54 23.37
C ASP A 208 -3.50 23.54 21.94
N TYR A 209 -2.77 22.97 20.98
CA TYR A 209 -3.11 23.05 19.55
C TYR A 209 -3.24 21.69 18.84
N GLY A 210 -2.79 20.59 19.44
CA GLY A 210 -2.73 19.28 18.78
C GLY A 210 -4.07 18.82 18.24
N LYS A 211 -5.18 19.07 18.96
CA LYS A 211 -6.52 18.72 18.46
C LYS A 211 -6.88 19.48 17.18
N SER A 212 -6.47 20.74 17.05
CA SER A 212 -6.72 21.53 15.85
C SER A 212 -5.86 21.05 14.67
N VAL A 213 -4.60 20.67 14.94
CA VAL A 213 -3.69 20.09 13.94
C VAL A 213 -4.22 18.73 13.47
N PHE A 214 -4.62 17.84 14.38
CA PHE A 214 -5.25 16.55 14.06
C PHE A 214 -6.49 16.72 13.19
N ASN A 215 -7.32 17.73 13.51
CA ASN A 215 -8.54 18.01 12.76
C ASN A 215 -8.30 18.60 11.38
N ALA A 216 -7.14 19.18 11.11
CA ALA A 216 -6.75 19.65 9.78
C ALA A 216 -6.40 18.52 8.81
N ASP A 217 -6.06 17.33 9.32
CA ASP A 217 -5.90 16.13 8.50
C ASP A 217 -7.26 15.62 8.01
N SER A 218 -7.49 15.64 6.71
CA SER A 218 -8.74 15.15 6.10
C SER A 218 -9.00 13.66 6.38
N GLN A 219 -7.93 12.87 6.61
CA GLN A 219 -8.01 11.46 6.94
C GLN A 219 -8.05 11.18 8.44
N LYS A 220 -7.85 12.19 9.30
CA LYS A 220 -7.73 12.01 10.76
C LYS A 220 -6.68 10.97 11.15
N ASN A 221 -5.58 10.95 10.42
CA ASN A 221 -4.55 9.92 10.49
C ASN A 221 -3.15 10.51 10.73
N THR A 222 -3.07 11.40 11.72
CA THR A 222 -1.82 12.05 12.18
C THR A 222 -1.52 11.63 13.62
N VAL A 223 -0.29 11.22 13.89
CA VAL A 223 0.26 10.94 15.23
C VAL A 223 1.23 12.05 15.63
N PHE A 224 1.24 12.39 16.91
CA PHE A 224 2.15 13.39 17.47
C PHE A 224 3.37 12.73 18.10
N SER A 225 4.53 13.35 17.93
CA SER A 225 5.81 12.87 18.46
C SER A 225 6.35 13.90 19.46
N ILE A 226 6.80 13.39 20.60
CA ILE A 226 7.55 14.17 21.60
C ILE A 226 8.97 13.60 21.65
N HIS A 227 9.96 14.49 21.63
CA HIS A 227 11.35 14.14 21.89
C HIS A 227 11.62 14.40 23.37
N MET A 228 11.79 13.32 24.14
CA MET A 228 11.93 13.42 25.60
C MET A 228 13.39 13.41 26.00
N TYR A 229 14.01 14.58 25.86
CA TYR A 229 15.31 14.84 26.46
C TYR A 229 15.12 15.64 27.77
N GLU A 230 16.11 16.38 28.25
CA GLU A 230 16.12 17.03 29.57
C GLU A 230 14.92 17.96 29.86
N TYR A 231 14.36 18.64 28.84
CA TYR A 231 13.22 19.55 29.05
C TYR A 231 11.87 18.81 29.10
N ALA A 232 11.67 17.84 28.24
CA ALA A 232 10.42 17.08 28.17
C ALA A 232 10.45 15.77 28.96
N GLY A 233 11.64 15.25 29.29
CA GLY A 233 11.86 13.94 29.88
C GLY A 233 12.70 13.94 31.17
N GLY A 234 13.08 15.09 31.76
CA GLY A 234 14.05 15.17 32.85
C GLY A 234 13.60 14.67 34.24
N ASN A 235 12.33 14.32 34.42
CA ASN A 235 11.82 13.71 35.64
C ASN A 235 10.45 13.04 35.45
N ALA A 236 10.10 12.14 36.39
CA ALA A 236 8.90 11.30 36.31
C ALA A 236 7.58 12.08 36.22
N SER A 237 7.45 13.21 36.88
CA SER A 237 6.22 14.01 36.84
C SER A 237 6.06 14.70 35.47
N THR A 238 7.15 15.25 34.95
CA THR A 238 7.18 15.88 33.62
C THR A 238 6.84 14.88 32.53
N VAL A 239 7.47 13.70 32.51
CA VAL A 239 7.20 12.62 31.57
C VAL A 239 5.72 12.23 31.57
N LYS A 240 5.16 11.96 32.77
CA LYS A 240 3.76 11.53 32.91
C LYS A 240 2.79 12.62 32.44
N ASN A 241 3.01 13.86 32.88
CA ASN A 241 2.15 14.97 32.51
C ASN A 241 2.15 15.24 30.99
N ASN A 242 3.31 15.17 30.35
CA ASN A 242 3.43 15.38 28.91
C ASN A 242 2.68 14.32 28.10
N ILE A 243 2.78 13.06 28.50
CA ILE A 243 2.04 11.97 27.86
C ILE A 243 0.52 12.11 28.11
N ASP A 244 0.14 12.31 29.38
CA ASP A 244 -1.29 12.42 29.74
C ASP A 244 -1.97 13.63 29.12
N ASN A 245 -1.30 14.77 29.03
CA ASN A 245 -1.83 15.98 28.38
C ASN A 245 -2.19 15.71 26.92
N ALA A 246 -1.33 15.04 26.16
CA ALA A 246 -1.61 14.67 24.77
C ALA A 246 -2.77 13.65 24.67
N LEU A 247 -2.78 12.62 25.51
CA LEU A 247 -3.86 11.63 25.53
C LEU A 247 -5.20 12.23 25.95
N ASN A 248 -5.22 13.17 26.90
CA ASN A 248 -6.44 13.82 27.42
C ASN A 248 -7.14 14.70 26.39
N ILE A 249 -6.44 15.29 25.45
CA ILE A 249 -7.07 16.03 24.33
C ILE A 249 -7.58 15.09 23.23
N GLY A 250 -7.38 13.77 23.38
CA GLY A 250 -7.88 12.75 22.48
C GLY A 250 -7.09 12.68 21.16
N VAL A 251 -5.76 12.77 21.21
CA VAL A 251 -4.86 12.52 20.07
C VAL A 251 -3.84 11.44 20.39
N PRO A 252 -3.38 10.66 19.41
CA PRO A 252 -2.33 9.67 19.61
C PRO A 252 -0.97 10.35 19.75
N VAL A 253 -0.14 9.84 20.65
CA VAL A 253 1.21 10.32 20.90
C VAL A 253 2.21 9.16 20.92
N VAL A 254 3.44 9.41 20.48
CA VAL A 254 4.61 8.54 20.62
C VAL A 254 5.79 9.36 21.14
N ILE A 255 6.75 8.71 21.75
CA ILE A 255 8.05 9.30 22.07
C ILE A 255 8.97 8.97 20.91
N GLY A 256 9.16 9.96 20.00
CA GLY A 256 9.92 9.77 18.75
C GLY A 256 11.42 9.70 18.97
N GLU A 257 11.90 10.36 20.02
CA GLU A 257 13.30 10.33 20.44
C GLU A 257 13.42 10.43 21.95
N PHE A 258 14.39 9.72 22.52
CA PHE A 258 14.89 9.89 23.90
C PHE A 258 16.21 9.16 24.07
N GLY A 259 16.99 9.57 25.07
CA GLY A 259 18.22 8.93 25.49
C GLY A 259 18.26 8.72 27.01
N GLY A 260 19.36 8.20 27.54
CA GLY A 260 19.58 8.13 28.99
C GLY A 260 20.08 9.46 29.61
N GLN A 261 20.60 10.35 28.77
CA GLN A 261 21.02 11.71 29.13
C GLN A 261 21.06 12.57 27.86
N HIS A 262 21.13 13.88 28.00
CA HIS A 262 21.34 14.82 26.90
C HIS A 262 22.20 16.01 27.37
N THR A 263 22.52 16.93 26.47
CA THR A 263 23.49 18.02 26.62
C THR A 263 23.40 18.79 27.97
N ASN A 264 22.18 19.05 28.43
CA ASN A 264 21.92 19.90 29.59
C ASN A 264 21.38 19.16 30.81
N GLY A 265 21.36 17.83 30.80
CA GLY A 265 20.87 17.10 31.96
C GLY A 265 20.55 15.63 31.74
N ASP A 266 20.08 15.06 32.81
CA ASP A 266 19.62 13.69 32.89
C ASP A 266 18.24 13.54 32.23
N VAL A 267 17.94 12.35 31.73
CA VAL A 267 16.63 11.97 31.17
C VAL A 267 16.11 10.79 32.00
N ASP A 268 14.87 10.87 32.45
CA ASP A 268 14.24 9.77 33.22
C ASP A 268 13.71 8.69 32.24
N GLU A 269 14.63 8.03 31.54
CA GLU A 269 14.34 6.98 30.58
C GLU A 269 13.57 5.81 31.21
N ALA A 270 13.79 5.56 32.47
CA ALA A 270 13.11 4.50 33.20
C ALA A 270 11.60 4.79 33.34
N THR A 271 11.24 6.05 33.65
CA THR A 271 9.84 6.47 33.67
C THR A 271 9.28 6.55 32.25
N ILE A 272 10.00 7.05 31.27
CA ILE A 272 9.57 7.08 29.86
C ILE A 272 9.16 5.67 29.44
N MET A 273 10.03 4.68 29.58
CA MET A 273 9.80 3.32 29.14
C MET A 273 8.65 2.64 29.91
N SER A 274 8.63 2.77 31.24
CA SER A 274 7.60 2.13 32.07
C SER A 274 6.22 2.78 31.87
N TYR A 275 6.16 4.10 31.80
CA TYR A 275 4.89 4.81 31.64
C TYR A 275 4.31 4.63 30.23
N CYS A 276 5.12 4.72 29.19
CA CYS A 276 4.72 4.38 27.82
C CYS A 276 4.17 2.94 27.74
N THR A 277 4.82 1.99 28.41
CA THR A 277 4.34 0.60 28.46
C THR A 277 2.96 0.52 29.14
N SER A 278 2.76 1.18 30.28
CA SER A 278 1.51 1.18 31.01
C SER A 278 0.36 1.83 30.26
N LYS A 279 0.63 2.87 29.45
CA LYS A 279 -0.36 3.61 28.67
C LYS A 279 -0.56 3.03 27.25
N GLY A 280 0.30 2.11 26.81
CA GLY A 280 0.30 1.59 25.45
C GLY A 280 0.71 2.65 24.43
N VAL A 281 1.64 3.53 24.81
CA VAL A 281 2.27 4.56 23.98
C VAL A 281 3.57 4.03 23.39
N GLY A 282 3.86 4.39 22.14
CA GLY A 282 5.10 4.03 21.46
C GLY A 282 6.31 4.79 21.97
N TYR A 283 7.51 4.19 21.87
CA TYR A 283 8.77 4.88 22.10
C TYR A 283 9.89 4.41 21.17
N LEU A 284 10.80 5.32 20.79
CA LEU A 284 11.94 5.10 19.91
C LEU A 284 13.19 5.75 20.52
N GLY A 285 14.21 4.95 20.85
CA GLY A 285 15.47 5.47 21.40
C GLY A 285 16.33 6.16 20.34
N TRP A 286 16.97 7.24 20.69
CA TRP A 286 17.99 7.91 19.91
C TRP A 286 19.38 7.46 20.37
N SER A 287 20.27 7.06 19.47
CA SER A 287 20.06 6.50 18.15
C SER A 287 20.87 5.20 18.03
N TRP A 288 20.61 4.38 17.01
CA TRP A 288 21.28 3.07 16.90
C TRP A 288 22.79 3.16 17.02
N LYS A 289 23.41 4.02 16.18
CA LYS A 289 24.85 4.31 16.23
C LYS A 289 25.16 5.50 15.31
N GLY A 290 26.28 6.18 15.59
CA GLY A 290 26.86 7.20 14.74
C GLY A 290 26.76 8.62 15.28
N ASN A 291 26.45 8.78 16.56
CA ASN A 291 26.59 10.07 17.22
C ASN A 291 28.07 10.51 17.23
N ASN A 292 28.31 11.82 17.20
CA ASN A 292 29.66 12.37 17.31
C ASN A 292 30.29 12.03 18.67
N SER A 293 31.58 12.30 18.83
CA SER A 293 32.34 11.96 20.07
C SER A 293 31.69 12.50 21.33
N ASP A 294 31.16 13.73 21.28
CA ASP A 294 30.61 14.44 22.45
C ASP A 294 29.20 13.91 22.83
N MET A 295 28.53 13.24 21.90
CA MET A 295 27.18 12.67 22.06
C MET A 295 27.21 11.13 21.98
N SER A 296 28.38 10.50 21.97
CA SER A 296 28.52 9.05 21.80
C SER A 296 27.83 8.22 22.89
N TYR A 297 27.50 8.82 24.03
CA TYR A 297 26.69 8.22 25.09
C TYR A 297 25.25 7.91 24.66
N LEU A 298 24.79 8.52 23.58
CA LEU A 298 23.48 8.24 22.96
C LEU A 298 23.52 7.04 21.99
N ASP A 299 24.70 6.53 21.60
CA ASP A 299 24.81 5.32 20.79
C ASP A 299 24.20 4.13 21.55
N ILE A 300 23.19 3.50 20.97
CA ILE A 300 22.55 2.29 21.51
C ILE A 300 23.45 1.08 21.29
N ALA A 301 24.09 1.00 20.12
CA ALA A 301 24.97 -0.11 19.78
C ALA A 301 26.43 0.34 19.66
N ASN A 302 27.38 -0.48 20.17
CA ASN A 302 28.80 -0.29 19.96
C ASN A 302 29.23 -0.72 18.53
N SER A 303 28.44 -1.57 17.88
CA SER A 303 28.66 -2.07 16.51
C SER A 303 27.42 -1.88 15.67
N TRP A 304 27.59 -1.60 14.36
CA TRP A 304 26.48 -1.34 13.46
C TRP A 304 25.49 -2.51 13.33
N ASP A 305 25.95 -3.75 13.48
CA ASP A 305 25.15 -4.97 13.45
C ASP A 305 24.43 -5.27 14.78
N GLY A 306 24.68 -4.47 15.82
CA GLY A 306 24.07 -4.65 17.14
C GLY A 306 24.55 -5.88 17.93
N SER A 307 25.66 -6.49 17.52
CA SER A 307 26.26 -7.62 18.26
C SER A 307 26.80 -7.22 19.63
N SER A 308 27.06 -5.92 19.84
CA SER A 308 27.45 -5.33 21.11
C SER A 308 26.64 -4.07 21.36
N LEU A 309 26.00 -4.00 22.54
CA LEU A 309 25.22 -2.86 23.00
C LEU A 309 26.00 -2.00 23.99
N SER A 310 25.77 -0.69 23.98
CA SER A 310 26.25 0.23 25.01
C SER A 310 25.49 0.05 26.32
N SER A 311 25.87 0.79 27.37
CA SER A 311 25.10 0.84 28.62
C SER A 311 23.66 1.31 28.37
N TRP A 312 23.49 2.42 27.63
CA TRP A 312 22.20 2.94 27.20
C TRP A 312 21.41 1.89 26.38
N GLY A 313 22.07 1.26 25.41
CA GLY A 313 21.46 0.20 24.62
C GLY A 313 21.01 -1.00 25.46
N ASN A 314 21.74 -1.38 26.48
CA ASN A 314 21.30 -2.45 27.37
C ASN A 314 20.07 -2.06 28.19
N THR A 315 19.97 -0.82 28.68
CA THR A 315 18.77 -0.31 29.33
C THR A 315 17.58 -0.33 28.39
N LEU A 316 17.73 0.24 27.20
CA LEU A 316 16.65 0.35 26.22
C LEU A 316 16.19 -1.00 25.67
N ILE A 317 17.10 -1.90 25.38
CA ILE A 317 16.81 -3.19 24.72
C ILE A 317 16.46 -4.28 25.72
N ASN A 318 17.26 -4.45 26.76
CA ASN A 318 17.19 -5.59 27.67
C ASN A 318 16.50 -5.26 29.01
N GLY A 319 16.17 -4.00 29.30
CA GLY A 319 15.47 -3.59 30.54
C GLY A 319 14.07 -4.22 30.65
N SER A 320 13.50 -4.22 31.85
CA SER A 320 12.18 -4.82 32.14
C SER A 320 11.04 -4.19 31.34
N ASN A 321 11.12 -2.89 31.02
CA ASN A 321 10.22 -2.19 30.12
C ASN A 321 10.88 -1.92 28.75
N GLY A 322 11.96 -2.62 28.46
CA GLY A 322 12.74 -2.48 27.24
C GLY A 322 12.09 -3.10 26.02
N ILE A 323 12.74 -2.91 24.88
CA ILE A 323 12.24 -3.33 23.58
C ILE A 323 11.96 -4.84 23.57
N LYS A 324 12.90 -5.70 23.98
CA LYS A 324 12.72 -7.16 23.98
C LYS A 324 11.56 -7.63 24.85
N ALA A 325 11.30 -6.95 25.97
CA ALA A 325 10.25 -7.34 26.90
C ALA A 325 8.84 -6.89 26.45
N THR A 326 8.75 -5.80 25.69
CA THR A 326 7.46 -5.12 25.42
C THR A 326 7.09 -5.03 23.95
N SER A 327 7.99 -5.34 23.03
CA SER A 327 7.78 -5.32 21.60
C SER A 327 6.90 -6.49 21.15
N LYS A 328 6.05 -6.21 20.16
CA LYS A 328 5.29 -7.23 19.42
C LYS A 328 5.42 -6.91 17.93
N THR A 329 5.74 -7.92 17.14
CA THR A 329 5.76 -7.76 15.69
C THR A 329 4.39 -7.28 15.21
N CYS A 330 4.38 -6.28 14.31
CA CYS A 330 3.14 -5.78 13.73
C CYS A 330 2.38 -6.91 13.03
N SER A 331 1.06 -6.96 13.20
CA SER A 331 0.26 -8.07 12.69
C SER A 331 0.22 -8.12 11.16
N VAL A 332 0.57 -7.03 10.48
CA VAL A 332 0.74 -7.02 9.02
C VAL A 332 1.86 -7.97 8.54
N TYR A 333 2.73 -8.41 9.45
CA TYR A 333 3.77 -9.42 9.22
C TYR A 333 3.45 -10.80 9.81
N SER A 334 2.37 -10.90 10.61
CA SER A 334 1.91 -12.16 11.18
C SER A 334 0.82 -12.68 10.25
N GLY A 335 1.05 -13.78 9.56
CA GLY A 335 -0.04 -14.55 8.93
C GLY A 335 -1.06 -14.90 10.02
N SER A 336 -2.36 -14.82 9.73
CA SER A 336 -3.45 -15.13 10.65
C SER A 336 -3.25 -16.52 11.25
N GLY A 337 -2.67 -16.58 12.43
CA GLY A 337 -2.41 -17.76 13.24
C GLY A 337 -3.36 -17.80 14.43
N SER A 338 -4.46 -18.53 14.30
CA SER A 338 -5.25 -19.31 15.25
C SER A 338 -5.16 -18.97 16.73
N SER A 339 -6.30 -18.65 17.31
CA SER A 339 -6.69 -19.19 18.62
C SER A 339 -7.72 -20.31 18.44
N SER A 340 -7.26 -21.49 18.81
CA SER A 340 -7.90 -22.73 19.27
C SER A 340 -9.43 -22.86 19.25
N GLY A 341 -9.88 -23.95 18.67
CA GLY A 341 -10.88 -24.85 19.22
C GLY A 341 -12.16 -25.00 18.45
N GLY A 342 -12.37 -26.18 17.84
CA GLY A 342 -13.69 -26.70 17.49
C GLY A 342 -13.80 -27.30 16.10
N SER A 343 -13.67 -28.61 16.03
CA SER A 343 -13.99 -29.43 14.87
C SER A 343 -15.43 -29.25 14.39
N SER A 344 -15.64 -29.12 13.08
CA SER A 344 -16.56 -30.00 12.36
C SER A 344 -16.52 -29.77 10.84
N SER A 345 -16.59 -30.84 10.16
CA SER A 345 -16.52 -31.22 8.77
C SER A 345 -17.41 -30.45 7.79
N GLY A 346 -16.90 -30.24 6.59
CA GLY A 346 -17.63 -30.50 5.33
C GLY A 346 -18.02 -29.26 4.52
N GLY A 347 -17.50 -29.19 3.30
CA GLY A 347 -18.09 -28.41 2.22
C GLY A 347 -17.11 -27.63 1.37
N SER A 348 -16.60 -28.27 0.33
CA SER A 348 -15.84 -27.58 -0.73
C SER A 348 -16.69 -26.55 -1.47
N SER A 349 -16.25 -25.30 -1.48
CA SER A 349 -16.58 -24.37 -2.55
C SER A 349 -15.31 -23.59 -2.89
N SER A 350 -14.84 -23.80 -4.14
CA SER A 350 -13.66 -23.17 -4.72
C SER A 350 -13.91 -21.69 -4.99
N GLY A 351 -13.47 -20.84 -4.06
CA GLY A 351 -13.34 -19.40 -4.27
C GLY A 351 -11.88 -19.01 -4.15
N THR A 352 -11.31 -18.33 -5.15
CA THR A 352 -9.96 -17.81 -5.12
C THR A 352 -9.86 -16.68 -4.10
N SER A 353 -9.25 -16.93 -2.94
CA SER A 353 -8.94 -15.91 -1.93
C SER A 353 -7.45 -15.56 -1.98
N PRO A 354 -7.04 -14.27 -1.81
CA PRO A 354 -5.63 -13.91 -1.69
C PRO A 354 -5.03 -14.49 -0.39
N ASP A 355 -3.75 -14.87 -0.44
CA ASP A 355 -3.01 -15.25 0.76
C ASP A 355 -2.59 -14.03 1.60
N SER A 356 -2.06 -14.30 2.80
CA SER A 356 -1.60 -13.26 3.75
C SER A 356 -0.43 -12.40 3.24
N ASN A 357 0.20 -12.78 2.13
CA ASN A 357 1.32 -12.07 1.48
C ASN A 357 0.90 -11.38 0.18
N GLY A 358 -0.40 -11.37 -0.16
CA GLY A 358 -0.92 -10.77 -1.38
C GLY A 358 -0.80 -11.69 -2.62
N GLY A 359 -0.38 -12.94 -2.44
CA GLY A 359 -0.42 -13.98 -3.48
C GLY A 359 -1.84 -14.52 -3.65
N VAL A 360 -2.17 -14.96 -4.85
CA VAL A 360 -3.46 -15.58 -5.16
C VAL A 360 -3.37 -17.10 -4.96
N LEU A 361 -4.31 -17.67 -4.21
CA LEU A 361 -4.47 -19.11 -4.02
C LEU A 361 -5.51 -19.69 -5.00
N GLY A 362 -5.49 -21.02 -5.19
CA GLY A 362 -6.49 -21.71 -6.02
C GLY A 362 -6.24 -21.61 -7.51
N LEU A 363 -5.01 -21.29 -7.94
CA LEU A 363 -4.58 -21.28 -9.34
C LEU A 363 -3.95 -22.61 -9.77
N ASP A 364 -4.19 -23.71 -9.03
CA ASP A 364 -3.73 -25.02 -9.45
C ASP A 364 -4.33 -25.39 -10.81
N GLY A 365 -3.48 -25.78 -11.75
CA GLY A 365 -3.92 -26.04 -13.11
C GLY A 365 -2.81 -25.94 -14.14
N THR A 366 -3.16 -26.18 -15.41
CA THR A 366 -2.22 -26.05 -16.53
C THR A 366 -2.63 -24.89 -17.43
N TYR A 367 -1.67 -24.02 -17.70
CA TYR A 367 -1.90 -22.74 -18.39
C TYR A 367 -0.88 -22.52 -19.52
N TYR A 368 -1.29 -21.73 -20.48
CA TYR A 368 -0.40 -20.91 -21.28
C TYR A 368 -0.19 -19.59 -20.53
N ILE A 369 1.05 -19.15 -20.35
CA ILE A 369 1.42 -17.94 -19.60
C ILE A 369 1.85 -16.88 -20.59
N LYS A 370 0.99 -15.85 -20.79
CA LYS A 370 1.12 -14.85 -21.86
C LYS A 370 1.59 -13.52 -21.33
N ASN A 371 2.64 -12.96 -21.91
CA ASN A 371 3.18 -11.67 -21.50
C ASN A 371 2.26 -10.50 -21.91
N ALA A 372 2.05 -9.54 -21.00
CA ALA A 372 1.16 -8.40 -21.22
C ALA A 372 1.74 -7.32 -22.15
N LEU A 373 3.08 -7.26 -22.34
CA LEU A 373 3.72 -6.33 -23.25
C LEU A 373 3.69 -6.84 -24.68
N SER A 374 4.19 -8.07 -24.89
CA SER A 374 4.44 -8.63 -26.22
C SER A 374 3.27 -9.44 -26.78
N GLY A 375 2.34 -9.90 -25.91
CA GLY A 375 1.32 -10.87 -26.27
C GLY A 375 1.86 -12.28 -26.58
N LYS A 376 3.15 -12.51 -26.35
CA LYS A 376 3.80 -13.80 -26.55
C LYS A 376 3.73 -14.66 -25.29
N TYR A 377 4.03 -15.94 -25.45
CA TYR A 377 3.89 -16.93 -24.39
C TYR A 377 5.24 -17.32 -23.80
N LEU A 378 5.25 -17.59 -22.53
CA LEU A 378 6.38 -18.27 -21.87
C LEU A 378 6.64 -19.57 -22.61
N ASP A 379 7.92 -19.88 -22.85
CA ASP A 379 8.31 -20.97 -23.76
C ASP A 379 9.64 -21.59 -23.33
N VAL A 380 9.67 -22.90 -23.21
CA VAL A 380 10.93 -23.63 -22.99
C VAL A 380 11.62 -23.84 -24.33
N TYR A 381 12.83 -23.31 -24.47
CA TYR A 381 13.58 -23.26 -25.71
C TYR A 381 13.67 -24.61 -26.43
N LYS A 382 13.21 -24.61 -27.68
CA LYS A 382 13.20 -25.80 -28.57
C LYS A 382 12.52 -27.03 -27.96
N ALA A 383 11.61 -26.88 -27.01
CA ALA A 383 10.92 -27.97 -26.32
C ALA A 383 11.84 -29.01 -25.68
N LYS A 384 13.07 -28.64 -25.32
CA LYS A 384 14.02 -29.55 -24.67
C LYS A 384 13.60 -29.85 -23.24
N ALA A 385 13.80 -31.10 -22.80
CA ALA A 385 13.46 -31.56 -21.46
C ALA A 385 14.62 -31.47 -20.46
N ASP A 386 15.81 -31.14 -20.93
CA ASP A 386 17.05 -31.17 -20.14
C ASP A 386 17.08 -30.07 -19.06
N ASN A 387 17.75 -30.37 -17.94
CA ASN A 387 18.05 -29.38 -16.91
C ASN A 387 18.90 -28.24 -17.49
N GLY A 388 18.63 -27.01 -17.06
CA GLY A 388 19.31 -25.82 -17.56
C GLY A 388 18.80 -25.31 -18.91
N THR A 389 17.76 -25.95 -19.48
CA THR A 389 17.17 -25.42 -20.71
C THR A 389 16.55 -24.05 -20.45
N ASN A 390 16.93 -23.08 -21.28
CA ASN A 390 16.48 -21.71 -21.16
C ASN A 390 14.97 -21.54 -21.30
N VAL A 391 14.43 -20.58 -20.59
CA VAL A 391 13.05 -20.10 -20.75
C VAL A 391 13.06 -18.76 -21.45
N GLN A 392 12.24 -18.64 -22.46
CA GLN A 392 12.12 -17.46 -23.32
C GLN A 392 10.66 -17.07 -23.49
N GLN A 393 10.37 -15.99 -24.20
CA GLN A 393 9.06 -15.80 -24.79
C GLN A 393 9.05 -16.18 -26.26
N TYR A 394 7.94 -16.70 -26.76
CA TYR A 394 7.77 -17.05 -28.16
C TYR A 394 6.31 -16.88 -28.61
N ARG A 395 6.09 -16.70 -29.93
CA ARG A 395 4.72 -16.69 -30.49
C ARG A 395 3.95 -17.93 -30.05
N GLY A 396 2.64 -17.85 -29.91
CA GLY A 396 1.79 -18.99 -29.55
C GLY A 396 1.89 -20.12 -30.59
N THR A 397 2.37 -21.29 -30.16
CA THR A 397 2.45 -22.50 -30.95
C THR A 397 1.50 -23.58 -30.46
N GLY A 398 0.97 -23.43 -29.23
CA GLY A 398 0.16 -24.43 -28.54
C GLY A 398 0.92 -25.70 -28.15
N GLY A 399 2.24 -25.72 -28.32
CA GLY A 399 3.11 -26.84 -28.00
C GLY A 399 3.20 -27.10 -26.48
N ASN A 400 3.68 -28.29 -26.11
CA ASN A 400 3.86 -28.63 -24.70
C ASN A 400 4.93 -27.78 -24.01
N ASN A 401 5.89 -27.23 -24.73
CA ASN A 401 6.89 -26.31 -24.22
C ASN A 401 6.32 -24.93 -23.80
N GLN A 402 5.08 -24.64 -24.14
CA GLN A 402 4.34 -23.44 -23.72
C GLN A 402 3.27 -23.74 -22.66
N LYS A 403 3.14 -25.00 -22.22
CA LYS A 403 2.23 -25.39 -21.15
C LYS A 403 2.96 -25.45 -19.83
N PHE A 404 2.40 -24.78 -18.84
CA PHE A 404 2.96 -24.70 -17.49
C PHE A 404 1.91 -25.11 -16.48
N LYS A 405 2.26 -26.06 -15.61
CA LYS A 405 1.37 -26.54 -14.55
C LYS A 405 1.74 -25.90 -13.23
N LEU A 406 0.83 -25.11 -12.68
CA LEU A 406 0.94 -24.53 -11.36
C LEU A 406 0.49 -25.53 -10.32
N VAL A 407 1.29 -25.72 -9.28
CA VAL A 407 0.98 -26.57 -8.12
C VAL A 407 1.30 -25.78 -6.85
N SER A 408 0.27 -25.49 -6.06
CA SER A 408 0.40 -24.77 -4.79
C SER A 408 1.16 -25.61 -3.75
N ASP A 409 2.00 -24.96 -2.93
CA ASP A 409 2.63 -25.59 -1.76
C ASP A 409 1.81 -25.42 -0.47
N GLY A 410 0.62 -24.80 -0.57
CA GLY A 410 -0.25 -24.51 0.57
C GLY A 410 0.20 -23.34 1.45
N ASN A 411 1.36 -22.71 1.14
CA ASN A 411 1.95 -21.60 1.91
C ASN A 411 2.05 -20.30 1.09
N GLY A 412 1.22 -20.16 0.04
CA GLY A 412 1.18 -18.96 -0.81
C GLY A 412 2.15 -18.98 -1.98
N TYR A 413 2.85 -20.08 -2.20
CA TYR A 413 3.76 -20.24 -3.33
C TYR A 413 3.31 -21.36 -4.26
N TYR A 414 3.74 -21.27 -5.50
CA TYR A 414 3.55 -22.27 -6.54
C TYR A 414 4.89 -22.80 -7.05
N THR A 415 4.93 -24.08 -7.33
CA THR A 415 5.90 -24.65 -8.26
C THR A 415 5.28 -24.64 -9.65
N ILE A 416 6.00 -24.12 -10.65
CA ILE A 416 5.51 -23.98 -12.03
C ILE A 416 6.22 -25.01 -12.89
N TYR A 417 5.59 -26.16 -13.06
CA TYR A 417 6.14 -27.28 -13.83
C TYR A 417 6.02 -27.07 -15.33
N THR A 418 7.04 -27.51 -16.10
CA THR A 418 7.13 -27.31 -17.54
C THR A 418 6.59 -28.50 -18.32
N GLY A 419 5.71 -28.26 -19.27
CA GLY A 419 5.18 -29.32 -20.15
C GLY A 419 6.24 -29.90 -21.12
N ALA A 420 7.31 -29.15 -21.42
CA ALA A 420 8.46 -29.64 -22.19
C ALA A 420 9.13 -30.84 -21.55
N SER A 421 9.20 -30.88 -20.22
CA SER A 421 9.75 -32.01 -19.45
C SER A 421 8.71 -33.09 -19.11
N ASN A 422 7.50 -33.00 -19.65
CA ASN A 422 6.35 -33.79 -19.23
C ASN A 422 6.06 -33.63 -17.71
N TYR A 423 6.19 -32.37 -17.22
CA TYR A 423 5.97 -31.94 -15.83
C TYR A 423 6.91 -32.63 -14.79
N LYS A 424 8.11 -33.04 -15.21
CA LYS A 424 9.16 -33.55 -14.32
C LYS A 424 10.11 -32.46 -13.82
N SER A 425 10.27 -31.39 -14.61
CA SER A 425 11.04 -30.20 -14.27
C SER A 425 10.12 -29.01 -14.10
N CYS A 426 10.59 -27.97 -13.43
CA CYS A 426 9.86 -26.74 -13.17
C CYS A 426 10.72 -25.50 -13.51
N LEU A 427 10.13 -24.33 -13.53
CA LEU A 427 10.87 -23.08 -13.60
C LEU A 427 11.84 -22.99 -12.43
N ASP A 428 13.02 -22.46 -12.70
CA ASP A 428 14.12 -22.37 -11.76
C ASP A 428 14.91 -21.09 -12.00
N VAL A 429 15.17 -20.33 -10.94
CA VAL A 429 16.08 -19.19 -11.01
C VAL A 429 17.52 -19.72 -10.96
N TYR A 430 18.23 -19.54 -12.06
CA TYR A 430 19.55 -20.14 -12.26
C TYR A 430 20.54 -19.80 -11.14
N ASN A 431 21.22 -20.84 -10.67
CA ASN A 431 22.26 -20.77 -9.66
C ASN A 431 21.84 -20.11 -8.32
N TRP A 432 20.54 -20.19 -7.96
CA TRP A 432 20.00 -19.62 -6.73
C TRP A 432 20.26 -18.11 -6.61
N SER A 433 20.48 -17.41 -7.72
CA SER A 433 20.81 -16.01 -7.70
C SER A 433 19.62 -15.18 -7.20
N ARG A 434 19.93 -14.16 -6.41
CA ARG A 434 18.96 -13.16 -5.93
C ARG A 434 19.01 -11.88 -6.76
N ASP A 435 19.99 -11.78 -7.66
CA ASP A 435 20.31 -10.57 -8.41
C ASP A 435 19.35 -10.34 -9.57
N ASN A 436 19.20 -9.07 -9.95
CA ASN A 436 18.54 -8.70 -11.19
C ASN A 436 19.31 -9.24 -12.40
N GLY A 437 18.58 -9.72 -13.40
CA GLY A 437 19.17 -10.34 -14.60
C GLY A 437 19.50 -11.84 -14.42
N ALA A 438 19.19 -12.44 -13.26
CA ALA A 438 19.35 -13.88 -13.09
C ALA A 438 18.42 -14.64 -14.03
N ASN A 439 18.98 -15.55 -14.81
CA ASN A 439 18.28 -16.25 -15.85
C ASN A 439 17.20 -17.18 -15.29
N ILE A 440 16.09 -17.32 -16.01
CA ILE A 440 15.06 -18.33 -15.73
C ILE A 440 15.29 -19.50 -16.69
N ASN A 441 15.45 -20.69 -16.12
CA ASN A 441 15.55 -21.93 -16.87
C ASN A 441 14.54 -22.97 -16.35
N GLN A 442 14.53 -24.17 -16.91
CA GLN A 442 13.88 -25.30 -16.28
C GLN A 442 14.92 -26.19 -15.59
N TRP A 443 14.55 -26.76 -14.46
CA TRP A 443 15.36 -27.71 -13.73
C TRP A 443 14.50 -28.77 -13.05
N GLN A 444 15.04 -29.97 -12.85
CA GLN A 444 14.36 -31.01 -12.09
C GLN A 444 13.97 -30.47 -10.71
N TYR A 445 12.74 -30.76 -10.27
CA TYR A 445 12.25 -30.29 -8.99
C TYR A 445 13.09 -30.82 -7.82
N HIS A 446 13.55 -29.91 -6.97
CA HIS A 446 14.30 -30.20 -5.74
C HIS A 446 13.78 -29.44 -4.51
N GLY A 447 12.69 -28.65 -4.67
CA GLY A 447 11.98 -27.99 -3.58
C GLY A 447 12.60 -26.71 -3.03
N GLY A 448 13.68 -26.22 -3.63
CA GLY A 448 14.37 -25.00 -3.21
C GLY A 448 13.58 -23.72 -3.50
N ASP A 449 13.96 -22.62 -2.86
CA ASP A 449 13.29 -21.32 -3.01
C ASP A 449 13.45 -20.73 -4.41
N CYS A 450 14.48 -21.12 -5.17
CA CYS A 450 14.66 -20.76 -6.59
C CYS A 450 13.59 -21.40 -7.51
N GLN A 451 12.81 -22.38 -7.03
CA GLN A 451 11.73 -23.06 -7.77
C GLN A 451 10.33 -22.71 -7.24
N LYS A 452 10.23 -21.71 -6.37
CA LYS A 452 8.97 -21.27 -5.78
C LYS A 452 8.61 -19.87 -6.23
N PHE A 453 7.36 -19.69 -6.62
CA PHE A 453 6.86 -18.44 -7.18
C PHE A 453 5.57 -18.03 -6.51
N GLN A 454 5.44 -16.74 -6.21
CA GLN A 454 4.20 -16.15 -5.71
C GLN A 454 3.50 -15.42 -6.86
N LEU A 455 2.22 -15.68 -7.07
CA LEU A 455 1.42 -15.00 -8.07
C LEU A 455 0.61 -13.86 -7.42
N VAL A 456 0.96 -12.62 -7.75
CA VAL A 456 0.25 -11.43 -7.24
C VAL A 456 -0.61 -10.87 -8.36
N LYS A 457 -1.93 -10.77 -8.11
CA LYS A 457 -2.88 -10.28 -9.11
C LYS A 457 -2.76 -8.76 -9.29
N ILE A 458 -2.62 -8.31 -10.52
CA ILE A 458 -2.52 -6.91 -10.92
C ILE A 458 -3.53 -6.69 -12.07
N GLY A 459 -4.72 -6.22 -11.74
CA GLY A 459 -5.83 -6.22 -12.70
C GLY A 459 -6.19 -7.66 -13.12
N ASP A 460 -6.20 -7.93 -14.43
CA ASP A 460 -6.44 -9.28 -14.96
C ASP A 460 -5.16 -10.10 -15.17
N ALA A 461 -4.00 -9.49 -14.97
CA ALA A 461 -2.70 -10.14 -15.10
C ALA A 461 -2.11 -10.50 -13.72
N TYR A 462 -0.98 -11.19 -13.74
CA TYR A 462 -0.23 -11.58 -12.55
C TYR A 462 1.23 -11.13 -12.67
N ALA A 463 1.78 -10.59 -11.59
CA ALA A 463 3.23 -10.58 -11.39
C ALA A 463 3.63 -11.92 -10.79
N ILE A 464 4.52 -12.66 -11.46
CA ILE A 464 5.02 -13.96 -11.02
C ILE A 464 6.34 -13.73 -10.27
N LYS A 465 6.25 -13.57 -8.97
CA LYS A 465 7.36 -13.18 -8.11
C LYS A 465 8.19 -14.39 -7.69
N THR A 466 9.50 -14.23 -7.62
CA THR A 466 10.44 -15.31 -7.26
C THR A 466 10.65 -15.35 -5.73
N LYS A 467 10.46 -16.50 -5.10
CA LYS A 467 10.67 -16.65 -3.66
C LYS A 467 12.13 -16.45 -3.25
N ILE A 468 13.07 -16.88 -4.10
CA ILE A 468 14.50 -16.73 -3.84
C ILE A 468 14.92 -15.25 -3.65
N SER A 469 14.20 -14.32 -4.26
CA SER A 469 14.40 -12.88 -4.08
C SER A 469 13.56 -12.29 -2.92
N ASP A 470 12.96 -13.13 -2.05
CA ASP A 470 11.96 -12.74 -1.06
C ASP A 470 10.76 -12.00 -1.69
N CYS A 471 10.38 -12.38 -2.90
CA CYS A 471 9.31 -11.78 -3.70
C CYS A 471 9.54 -10.31 -4.11
N TYR A 472 10.79 -9.82 -4.08
CA TYR A 472 11.14 -8.48 -4.61
C TYR A 472 11.21 -8.48 -6.13
N SER A 473 11.76 -9.55 -6.72
CA SER A 473 11.86 -9.72 -8.15
C SER A 473 10.74 -10.62 -8.68
N CYS A 474 10.49 -10.52 -9.98
CA CYS A 474 9.51 -11.33 -10.69
C CYS A 474 10.06 -11.75 -12.05
N LEU A 475 9.35 -12.64 -12.74
CA LEU A 475 9.66 -12.96 -14.14
C LEU A 475 9.52 -11.70 -14.98
N ASP A 476 10.57 -11.38 -15.72
CA ASP A 476 10.69 -10.20 -16.58
C ASP A 476 11.11 -10.63 -18.00
N VAL A 477 10.59 -9.97 -19.00
CA VAL A 477 11.12 -10.10 -20.37
C VAL A 477 12.29 -9.16 -20.50
N TYR A 478 13.50 -9.72 -20.60
CA TYR A 478 14.76 -9.01 -20.63
C TYR A 478 14.75 -7.82 -21.62
N GLU A 479 15.14 -6.64 -21.11
CA GLU A 479 15.16 -5.37 -21.87
C GLU A 479 13.82 -5.00 -22.52
N GLN A 480 12.69 -5.50 -22.02
CA GLN A 480 11.35 -5.28 -22.61
C GLN A 480 11.29 -5.69 -24.10
N ASN A 481 12.11 -6.62 -24.51
CA ASN A 481 12.23 -7.08 -25.89
C ASN A 481 11.00 -7.86 -26.32
N THR A 482 10.29 -7.42 -27.37
CA THR A 482 9.06 -8.06 -27.84
C THR A 482 9.28 -9.13 -28.91
N ALA A 483 10.53 -9.46 -29.28
CA ALA A 483 10.83 -10.45 -30.30
C ALA A 483 10.58 -11.89 -29.84
N ASP A 484 10.41 -12.83 -30.79
CA ASP A 484 10.46 -14.25 -30.52
C ASP A 484 11.87 -14.66 -30.05
N GLY A 485 11.96 -15.44 -29.00
CA GLY A 485 13.23 -15.87 -28.42
C GLY A 485 13.82 -14.89 -27.40
N ALA A 486 13.12 -13.80 -27.06
CA ALA A 486 13.59 -12.91 -26.02
C ALA A 486 13.65 -13.63 -24.67
N ASN A 487 14.74 -13.40 -23.95
CA ASN A 487 15.05 -14.08 -22.71
C ASN A 487 14.06 -13.73 -21.59
N ILE A 488 13.86 -14.65 -20.66
CA ILE A 488 13.15 -14.40 -19.41
C ILE A 488 14.18 -14.46 -18.29
N ASP A 489 14.23 -13.42 -17.50
CA ASP A 489 15.05 -13.35 -16.30
C ASP A 489 14.20 -13.01 -15.05
N GLN A 490 14.82 -12.89 -13.91
CA GLN A 490 14.22 -12.22 -12.76
C GLN A 490 14.71 -10.78 -12.69
N TRP A 491 13.81 -9.86 -12.45
CA TRP A 491 14.13 -8.45 -12.24
C TRP A 491 13.26 -7.87 -11.13
N SER A 492 13.79 -6.90 -10.37
CA SER A 492 13.02 -6.19 -9.35
C SER A 492 11.70 -5.70 -9.92
N TYR A 493 10.59 -5.99 -9.23
CA TYR A 493 9.26 -5.62 -9.71
C TYR A 493 9.07 -4.10 -9.71
N TRP A 494 8.79 -3.53 -10.86
CA TRP A 494 8.54 -2.09 -11.06
C TRP A 494 7.20 -1.80 -11.75
N GLY A 495 6.39 -2.82 -12.03
CA GLY A 495 5.04 -2.68 -12.58
C GLY A 495 4.96 -2.56 -14.11
N GLY A 496 6.06 -2.76 -14.82
CA GLY A 496 6.09 -2.76 -16.30
C GLY A 496 5.30 -3.92 -16.90
N LYS A 497 4.73 -3.73 -18.09
CA LYS A 497 3.99 -4.78 -18.79
C LYS A 497 4.84 -6.01 -19.14
N CYS A 498 6.17 -5.86 -19.27
CA CYS A 498 7.12 -6.97 -19.44
C CYS A 498 7.15 -7.92 -18.24
N GLN A 499 6.67 -7.48 -17.06
CA GLN A 499 6.60 -8.22 -15.80
C GLN A 499 5.21 -8.76 -15.47
N LEU A 500 4.25 -8.56 -16.36
CA LEU A 500 2.86 -8.95 -16.16
C LEU A 500 2.46 -10.07 -17.11
N TRP A 501 1.73 -11.05 -16.60
CA TRP A 501 1.44 -12.30 -17.28
C TRP A 501 -0.03 -12.69 -17.11
N TYR A 502 -0.69 -13.06 -18.20
CA TYR A 502 -2.03 -13.66 -18.21
C TYR A 502 -1.94 -15.18 -18.14
N LEU A 503 -2.84 -15.82 -17.39
CA LEU A 503 -2.97 -17.26 -17.31
C LEU A 503 -4.15 -17.72 -18.18
N GLU A 504 -3.86 -18.39 -19.31
CA GLU A 504 -4.87 -18.95 -20.21
C GLU A 504 -4.95 -20.46 -19.99
N SER A 505 -6.10 -21.00 -19.54
CA SER A 505 -6.26 -22.43 -19.23
C SER A 505 -6.10 -23.30 -20.48
N THR A 506 -5.38 -24.44 -20.35
CA THR A 506 -5.19 -25.40 -21.46
C THR A 506 -6.29 -26.46 -21.56
N SER A 507 -7.16 -26.59 -20.55
CA SER A 507 -8.28 -27.52 -20.54
C SER A 507 -9.49 -26.85 -21.20
N GLY A 508 -9.72 -27.15 -22.48
CA GLY A 508 -10.99 -26.90 -23.14
C GLY A 508 -12.09 -27.78 -22.53
N SER A 509 -12.78 -27.30 -21.51
CA SER A 509 -14.07 -27.86 -21.11
C SER A 509 -15.15 -27.14 -21.90
N SER A 510 -15.69 -27.84 -22.91
CA SER A 510 -16.98 -27.53 -23.49
C SER A 510 -18.07 -27.70 -22.42
N SER A 511 -18.32 -26.65 -21.68
CA SER A 511 -19.59 -26.40 -21.01
C SER A 511 -20.06 -25.04 -21.47
N SER A 512 -21.08 -25.11 -22.32
CA SER A 512 -21.88 -23.99 -22.80
C SER A 512 -22.47 -23.22 -21.63
N SER A 513 -21.76 -22.19 -21.22
CA SER A 513 -22.31 -20.98 -20.67
C SER A 513 -21.56 -19.86 -21.38
N SER A 514 -22.29 -19.18 -22.27
CA SER A 514 -21.86 -18.04 -23.04
C SER A 514 -21.45 -16.88 -22.13
N SER A 515 -20.19 -16.88 -21.73
CA SER A 515 -19.47 -15.66 -21.39
C SER A 515 -18.46 -15.43 -22.52
N SER A 516 -18.86 -14.63 -23.50
CA SER A 516 -17.97 -14.10 -24.52
C SER A 516 -16.81 -13.41 -23.82
N SER A 517 -15.59 -13.96 -23.94
CA SER A 517 -14.37 -13.23 -23.67
C SER A 517 -14.28 -12.09 -24.68
N SER A 518 -14.80 -10.94 -24.35
CA SER A 518 -14.62 -9.74 -25.16
C SER A 518 -13.14 -9.33 -25.05
N ASN A 519 -12.45 -9.27 -26.18
CA ASN A 519 -11.17 -8.59 -26.26
C ASN A 519 -11.38 -7.12 -25.88
N TYR A 520 -10.46 -6.52 -25.13
CA TYR A 520 -10.59 -5.10 -24.81
C TYR A 520 -9.24 -4.37 -24.86
N LYS A 521 -9.30 -3.09 -25.19
CA LYS A 521 -8.20 -2.13 -25.06
C LYS A 521 -8.57 -1.09 -24.02
N SER A 522 -7.74 -0.93 -23.01
CA SER A 522 -7.87 0.16 -22.06
C SER A 522 -7.53 1.48 -22.75
N ILE A 523 -8.39 2.48 -22.57
CA ILE A 523 -8.16 3.86 -23.01
C ILE A 523 -7.74 4.68 -21.81
N PHE A 524 -8.29 4.39 -20.63
CA PHE A 524 -8.10 5.13 -19.42
C PHE A 524 -8.29 4.26 -18.17
N TRP A 525 -7.36 4.35 -17.22
CA TRP A 525 -7.41 3.71 -15.90
C TRP A 525 -6.90 4.70 -14.86
N VAL A 526 -7.76 5.54 -14.33
CA VAL A 526 -7.47 6.38 -13.15
C VAL A 526 -8.81 6.85 -12.59
N SER A 527 -9.00 6.81 -11.29
CA SER A 527 -10.16 7.40 -10.66
C SER A 527 -10.13 8.92 -10.82
N SER A 528 -11.05 9.46 -11.60
CA SER A 528 -11.20 10.91 -11.82
C SER A 528 -12.66 11.32 -11.69
N THR A 529 -12.92 12.41 -10.98
CA THR A 529 -14.27 12.90 -10.68
C THR A 529 -14.59 14.17 -11.46
N ALA A 530 -15.76 14.21 -12.05
CA ALA A 530 -16.36 15.40 -12.67
C ALA A 530 -17.68 15.74 -12.02
N SER A 531 -17.99 17.03 -11.92
CA SER A 531 -19.32 17.57 -11.63
C SER A 531 -20.09 17.83 -12.92
N ALA A 532 -21.37 18.17 -12.81
CA ALA A 532 -22.25 18.37 -13.97
C ALA A 532 -21.60 19.23 -15.06
N TRP A 533 -21.67 18.73 -16.31
CA TRP A 533 -21.13 19.35 -17.52
C TRP A 533 -19.60 19.37 -17.65
N ASP A 534 -18.88 18.65 -16.76
CA ASP A 534 -17.41 18.57 -16.80
C ASP A 534 -16.94 17.19 -17.25
N GLN A 535 -15.70 17.12 -17.76
CA GLN A 535 -15.06 15.89 -18.22
C GLN A 535 -14.04 15.40 -17.17
N ALA A 536 -14.29 14.22 -16.62
CA ALA A 536 -13.34 13.56 -15.72
C ALA A 536 -12.12 13.04 -16.46
N VAL A 537 -12.32 12.64 -17.72
CA VAL A 537 -11.33 11.99 -18.57
C VAL A 537 -11.37 12.55 -19.97
N SER A 538 -10.18 12.84 -20.50
CA SER A 538 -9.99 13.22 -21.90
C SER A 538 -8.75 12.49 -22.44
N ALA A 539 -8.93 11.58 -23.39
CA ALA A 539 -7.87 10.77 -23.98
C ALA A 539 -7.72 11.01 -25.48
N MET A 540 -6.54 11.45 -25.90
CA MET A 540 -6.20 11.57 -27.34
C MET A 540 -6.12 10.20 -28.00
N THR A 541 -6.54 10.11 -29.27
CA THR A 541 -6.27 8.94 -30.10
C THR A 541 -4.81 8.94 -30.59
N SER A 542 -4.34 7.82 -31.13
CA SER A 542 -2.98 7.68 -31.65
C SER A 542 -2.66 8.67 -32.78
N LYS A 543 -3.67 9.11 -33.51
CA LYS A 543 -3.57 10.18 -34.52
C LYS A 543 -3.03 11.49 -33.93
N ASN A 544 -3.32 11.76 -32.66
CA ASN A 544 -2.90 12.97 -31.94
C ASN A 544 -1.97 12.66 -30.76
N GLY A 545 -1.19 11.58 -30.85
CA GLY A 545 -0.15 11.24 -29.87
C GLY A 545 -0.64 10.43 -28.65
N GLY A 546 -1.93 10.02 -28.62
CA GLY A 546 -2.47 9.14 -27.59
C GLY A 546 -2.18 7.66 -27.86
N SER A 547 -2.54 6.79 -26.92
CA SER A 547 -2.31 5.34 -27.00
C SER A 547 -3.38 4.54 -27.72
N PHE A 548 -4.61 5.09 -27.84
CA PHE A 548 -5.74 4.40 -28.46
C PHE A 548 -5.76 4.61 -29.96
N ASN A 549 -5.65 3.51 -30.73
CA ASN A 549 -5.75 3.57 -32.20
C ASN A 549 -7.22 3.42 -32.64
N ALA A 550 -7.81 4.50 -33.15
CA ALA A 550 -9.19 4.52 -33.58
C ALA A 550 -9.48 3.68 -34.84
N TYR A 551 -8.45 3.24 -35.58
CA TYR A 551 -8.59 2.25 -36.66
C TYR A 551 -8.96 0.85 -36.14
N ASP A 552 -8.76 0.58 -34.84
CA ASP A 552 -9.10 -0.71 -34.24
C ASP A 552 -10.60 -0.81 -33.87
N ILE A 553 -11.41 0.24 -34.10
CA ILE A 553 -12.85 0.23 -33.81
C ILE A 553 -13.58 -0.65 -34.85
N GLN A 554 -14.19 -1.73 -34.37
CA GLN A 554 -14.86 -2.76 -35.16
C GLN A 554 -16.39 -2.68 -35.00
N SER A 555 -17.12 -3.17 -35.98
CA SER A 555 -18.61 -3.12 -36.02
C SER A 555 -19.29 -3.95 -34.92
N ASN A 556 -18.59 -4.93 -34.34
CA ASN A 556 -19.04 -5.75 -33.20
C ASN A 556 -18.57 -5.20 -31.85
N GLY A 557 -17.76 -4.13 -31.84
CA GLY A 557 -17.18 -3.57 -30.62
C GLY A 557 -18.09 -2.54 -29.92
N TYR A 558 -17.69 -2.19 -28.71
CA TYR A 558 -18.35 -1.17 -27.88
C TYR A 558 -17.34 -0.51 -26.94
N PHE A 559 -17.60 0.74 -26.55
CA PHE A 559 -16.90 1.35 -25.44
C PHE A 559 -17.60 0.99 -24.13
N TYR A 560 -16.80 0.79 -23.08
CA TYR A 560 -17.26 0.48 -21.74
C TYR A 560 -16.71 1.51 -20.76
N VAL A 561 -17.60 2.13 -20.00
CA VAL A 561 -17.24 3.12 -18.97
C VAL A 561 -17.71 2.60 -17.63
N GLU A 562 -16.78 2.46 -16.67
CA GLU A 562 -17.08 2.10 -15.29
C GLU A 562 -17.01 3.35 -14.40
N TYR A 563 -18.03 3.56 -13.58
CA TYR A 563 -18.16 4.79 -12.80
C TYR A 563 -18.95 4.58 -11.50
N SER A 564 -18.81 5.54 -10.57
CA SER A 564 -19.69 5.69 -9.40
C SER A 564 -20.24 7.12 -9.30
N GLY A 565 -21.10 7.40 -8.33
CA GLY A 565 -21.76 8.66 -8.14
C GLY A 565 -23.22 8.63 -8.57
N THR A 566 -23.70 9.65 -9.29
CA THR A 566 -25.11 9.71 -9.73
C THR A 566 -25.36 8.74 -10.87
N GLN A 567 -26.23 7.76 -10.64
CA GLN A 567 -26.57 6.72 -11.63
C GLN A 567 -27.14 7.32 -12.90
N ASN A 568 -26.75 6.76 -14.07
CA ASN A 568 -27.18 7.17 -15.41
C ASN A 568 -26.85 8.64 -15.76
N GLN A 569 -25.90 9.25 -15.06
CA GLN A 569 -25.45 10.62 -15.35
C GLN A 569 -24.03 10.67 -15.92
N VAL A 570 -23.46 9.54 -16.32
CA VAL A 570 -22.21 9.51 -17.07
C VAL A 570 -22.43 10.02 -18.50
N GLU A 571 -21.55 10.91 -18.94
CA GLU A 571 -21.48 11.42 -20.31
C GLU A 571 -20.29 10.78 -21.03
N PHE A 572 -20.49 10.32 -22.26
CA PHE A 572 -19.43 9.80 -23.12
C PHE A 572 -19.44 10.54 -24.45
N VAL A 573 -18.29 11.09 -24.84
CA VAL A 573 -18.18 11.95 -26.03
C VAL A 573 -17.04 11.51 -26.92
N LEU A 574 -17.31 11.47 -28.22
CA LEU A 574 -16.33 11.32 -29.28
C LEU A 574 -16.12 12.68 -29.96
N GLN A 575 -14.88 13.17 -29.97
CA GLN A 575 -14.55 14.48 -30.51
C GLN A 575 -13.76 14.38 -31.82
N SER A 576 -14.13 15.22 -32.80
CA SER A 576 -13.40 15.38 -34.06
C SER A 576 -13.04 16.84 -34.32
N TRP A 577 -11.78 17.08 -34.70
CA TRP A 577 -11.32 18.39 -35.19
C TRP A 577 -11.22 18.44 -36.74
N SER A 578 -11.42 17.30 -37.42
CA SER A 578 -11.14 17.10 -38.83
C SER A 578 -12.30 16.49 -39.65
N GLY A 579 -13.55 16.85 -39.30
CA GLY A 579 -14.71 16.56 -40.15
C GLY A 579 -15.58 15.37 -39.73
N GLY A 580 -15.55 14.99 -38.42
CA GLY A 580 -16.64 14.28 -37.75
C GLY A 580 -17.50 15.29 -36.98
N ALA A 581 -18.31 14.81 -36.02
CA ALA A 581 -18.97 15.73 -35.10
C ALA A 581 -17.95 16.34 -34.13
N GLU A 582 -17.96 17.66 -34.00
CA GLU A 582 -17.03 18.37 -33.10
C GLU A 582 -17.16 17.91 -31.64
N TRP A 583 -18.37 17.52 -31.25
CA TRP A 583 -18.68 17.06 -29.88
C TRP A 583 -19.84 16.07 -29.91
N ALA A 584 -19.55 14.82 -30.21
CA ALA A 584 -20.55 13.77 -30.38
C ALA A 584 -20.88 13.11 -29.03
N LYS A 585 -21.95 13.52 -28.38
CA LYS A 585 -22.51 12.83 -27.21
C LYS A 585 -23.14 11.50 -27.64
N VAL A 586 -22.62 10.41 -27.09
CA VAL A 586 -23.10 9.07 -27.42
C VAL A 586 -24.07 8.59 -26.35
N SER A 587 -25.25 8.14 -26.74
CA SER A 587 -26.19 7.48 -25.82
C SER A 587 -25.73 6.05 -25.51
N PRO A 588 -25.79 5.58 -24.26
CA PRO A 588 -25.44 4.22 -23.94
C PRO A 588 -26.39 3.21 -24.59
N SER A 589 -25.86 2.07 -25.00
CA SER A 589 -26.66 0.94 -25.51
C SER A 589 -27.12 0.02 -24.37
N GLU A 590 -26.40 0.05 -23.26
CA GLU A 590 -26.66 -0.76 -22.05
C GLU A 590 -26.08 -0.03 -20.82
N THR A 591 -26.79 -0.08 -19.71
CA THR A 591 -26.29 0.38 -18.39
C THR A 591 -26.60 -0.67 -17.33
N GLY A 592 -25.79 -0.73 -16.28
CA GLY A 592 -25.98 -1.68 -15.17
C GLY A 592 -25.01 -1.46 -14.02
N THR A 593 -24.91 -2.46 -13.18
CA THR A 593 -23.94 -2.51 -12.06
C THR A 593 -23.08 -3.76 -12.16
N ALA A 594 -21.77 -3.59 -11.93
CA ALA A 594 -20.81 -4.68 -11.84
C ALA A 594 -19.75 -4.32 -10.80
N ASN A 595 -19.33 -5.27 -9.97
CA ASN A 595 -18.27 -5.08 -8.97
C ASN A 595 -18.49 -3.90 -8.01
N GLY A 596 -19.76 -3.57 -7.71
CA GLY A 596 -20.11 -2.45 -6.83
C GLY A 596 -20.10 -1.06 -7.50
N HIS A 597 -19.79 -0.97 -8.78
CA HIS A 597 -19.84 0.25 -9.58
C HIS A 597 -20.96 0.21 -10.63
N TYR A 598 -21.34 1.37 -11.16
CA TYR A 598 -22.17 1.48 -12.35
C TYR A 598 -21.32 1.30 -13.60
N TYR A 599 -21.93 0.80 -14.68
CA TYR A 599 -21.32 0.82 -16.00
C TYR A 599 -22.27 1.33 -17.07
N ALA A 600 -21.68 1.83 -18.15
CA ALA A 600 -22.37 2.16 -19.39
C ALA A 600 -21.59 1.59 -20.58
N LYS A 601 -22.30 0.93 -21.50
CA LYS A 601 -21.76 0.46 -22.79
C LYS A 601 -22.25 1.33 -23.93
N TYR A 602 -21.38 1.61 -24.87
CA TYR A 602 -21.66 2.44 -26.05
C TYR A 602 -21.32 1.62 -27.28
N SER A 603 -22.36 1.04 -27.91
CA SER A 603 -22.19 0.18 -29.08
C SER A 603 -21.60 0.92 -30.27
N TYR A 604 -20.94 0.18 -31.17
CA TYR A 604 -20.47 0.74 -32.45
C TYR A 604 -21.53 1.53 -33.18
N ASN A 605 -22.78 1.02 -33.24
CA ASN A 605 -23.87 1.68 -33.93
C ASN A 605 -24.26 3.01 -33.28
N ASN A 606 -24.31 3.08 -31.96
CA ASN A 606 -24.59 4.32 -31.23
C ASN A 606 -23.44 5.33 -31.42
N CYS A 607 -22.20 4.87 -31.37
CA CYS A 607 -21.02 5.70 -31.65
C CYS A 607 -21.05 6.25 -33.10
N LYS A 608 -21.28 5.39 -34.08
CA LYS A 608 -21.39 5.77 -35.50
C LYS A 608 -22.52 6.77 -35.74
N SER A 609 -23.67 6.54 -35.13
CA SER A 609 -24.84 7.44 -35.27
C SER A 609 -24.56 8.83 -34.69
N ALA A 610 -23.98 8.90 -33.45
CA ALA A 610 -23.66 10.15 -32.81
C ALA A 610 -22.51 10.89 -33.52
N PHE A 611 -21.47 10.16 -33.94
CA PHE A 611 -20.28 10.71 -34.60
C PHE A 611 -20.48 11.08 -36.05
N GLY A 612 -21.58 10.59 -36.66
CA GLY A 612 -21.97 10.92 -38.02
C GLY A 612 -21.19 10.20 -39.14
N THR A 613 -20.25 9.33 -38.80
CA THR A 613 -19.42 8.57 -39.76
C THR A 613 -18.90 7.27 -39.15
N SER A 614 -18.55 6.30 -40.00
CA SER A 614 -17.85 5.07 -39.62
C SER A 614 -16.32 5.18 -39.75
N ASP A 615 -15.82 6.30 -40.25
CA ASP A 615 -14.38 6.57 -40.36
C ASP A 615 -13.82 7.13 -39.05
N PHE A 616 -13.83 6.29 -38.01
CA PHE A 616 -13.27 6.65 -36.72
C PHE A 616 -11.73 6.85 -36.81
N GLY A 617 -11.04 5.97 -37.55
CA GLY A 617 -9.57 6.02 -37.69
C GLY A 617 -9.07 7.34 -38.28
N GLY A 618 -9.75 7.84 -39.31
CA GLY A 618 -9.41 9.09 -39.99
C GLY A 618 -9.88 10.35 -39.25
N LYS A 619 -10.95 10.26 -38.43
CA LYS A 619 -11.64 11.44 -37.91
C LYS A 619 -11.75 11.58 -36.41
N LEU A 620 -11.64 10.50 -35.63
CA LEU A 620 -11.70 10.57 -34.17
C LEU A 620 -10.37 11.08 -33.57
N ASP A 621 -10.45 12.24 -32.95
CA ASP A 621 -9.29 12.92 -32.39
C ASP A 621 -9.15 12.68 -30.88
N GLN A 622 -10.27 12.70 -30.15
CA GLN A 622 -10.28 12.58 -28.69
C GLN A 622 -11.54 11.87 -28.18
N ILE A 623 -11.39 11.18 -27.03
CA ILE A 623 -12.46 10.48 -26.33
C ILE A 623 -12.58 11.09 -24.94
N HIS A 624 -13.80 11.40 -24.52
CA HIS A 624 -14.08 11.96 -23.20
C HIS A 624 -15.10 11.11 -22.44
N ALA A 625 -14.95 11.08 -21.13
CA ALA A 625 -15.98 10.60 -20.22
C ALA A 625 -16.06 11.53 -19.00
N GLY A 626 -17.29 11.89 -18.62
CA GLY A 626 -17.54 12.85 -17.55
C GLY A 626 -18.96 12.78 -17.02
N ALA A 627 -19.46 13.89 -16.48
CA ALA A 627 -20.78 13.99 -15.89
C ALA A 627 -21.74 14.79 -16.74
N ALA A 628 -22.83 14.18 -17.18
CA ALA A 628 -23.95 14.87 -17.84
C ALA A 628 -24.71 15.72 -16.81
N ASN A 629 -24.86 15.24 -15.59
CA ASN A 629 -25.48 15.94 -14.47
C ASN A 629 -25.00 15.31 -13.14
N GLY A 630 -25.11 16.03 -12.04
CA GLY A 630 -24.65 15.55 -10.74
C GLY A 630 -23.13 15.41 -10.67
N THR A 631 -22.63 14.43 -9.90
CA THR A 631 -21.20 14.13 -9.74
C THR A 631 -20.95 12.68 -10.11
N VAL A 632 -19.95 12.43 -10.96
CA VAL A 632 -19.55 11.09 -11.43
C VAL A 632 -18.05 10.92 -11.25
N THR A 633 -17.65 9.79 -10.69
CA THR A 633 -16.24 9.35 -10.66
C THR A 633 -16.05 8.26 -11.70
N ILE A 634 -15.20 8.50 -12.69
CA ILE A 634 -14.87 7.54 -13.75
C ILE A 634 -13.67 6.70 -13.29
N TYR A 635 -13.79 5.38 -13.32
CA TYR A 635 -12.73 4.44 -12.96
C TYR A 635 -12.01 3.87 -14.18
N SER A 636 -12.75 3.58 -15.24
CA SER A 636 -12.17 3.06 -16.46
C SER A 636 -12.96 3.48 -17.70
N VAL A 637 -12.25 3.65 -18.80
CA VAL A 637 -12.81 3.70 -20.16
C VAL A 637 -12.05 2.69 -21.01
N CYS A 638 -12.76 1.69 -21.53
CA CYS A 638 -12.19 0.63 -22.34
C CYS A 638 -12.93 0.53 -23.68
N TYR A 639 -12.23 0.05 -24.70
CA TYR A 639 -12.87 -0.41 -25.93
C TYR A 639 -12.83 -1.94 -25.97
N CYS A 640 -13.98 -2.57 -26.18
CA CYS A 640 -14.19 -4.01 -26.17
C CYS A 640 -14.71 -4.49 -27.54
N TRP A 641 -14.30 -5.70 -28.03
CA TRP A 641 -14.76 -6.28 -29.29
C TRP A 641 -14.76 -7.81 -29.31
#